data_038beb1f1784a4e5b8c85002380aadf2
#
_entry.id   038beb1f1784a4e5b8c85002380aadf2
#
_cell.length_a   1.000
_cell.length_b   1.000
_cell.length_c   1.000
_cell.angle_alpha   90.00
_cell.angle_beta   90.00
_cell.angle_gamma   90.00
#
_symmetry.space_group_name_H-M   'P 1'
#
loop_
_entity.id
_entity.type
_entity.pdbx_description
1 polymer ?
#
loop_
_entity_poly.entity_id
_entity_poly.type
_entity_poly.pdbx_seq_one_letter_code
_entity_poly.pdbx_strand_id
1 'polypeptide(L)'
;HPFLDRKGLVILGDHVTLEGGTGCVHTAPGHGVEDFEVCVNHYPQVPVVVPVDDAGRLTAEAGEKFAGLKVWDANKVILEHIKESGHLMGVQHITHQYPHCWRCHHPIIFRATEQWFCSIDAFKEDVYKAIDSVHWQPAWGHDRMAGMVRDRSDWCISRQRVWGVPIPVFYCKKCGKYH
;
A
#
# COMPACT_ATOMS: atom_id res chain seq x y z
N HIS A 1 -9.99 6.49 18.61
CA HIS A 1 -9.44 7.50 17.70
C HIS A 1 -9.65 8.90 18.31
N PRO A 2 -8.70 9.85 18.21
CA PRO A 2 -8.76 11.12 18.93
C PRO A 2 -9.91 12.06 18.50
N PHE A 3 -10.46 11.91 17.30
CA PHE A 3 -11.52 12.78 16.79
C PHE A 3 -12.57 12.08 15.90
N LEU A 4 -12.44 10.78 15.69
CA LEU A 4 -13.44 9.98 14.98
C LEU A 4 -14.08 9.00 15.97
N ASP A 5 -15.37 8.78 15.86
CA ASP A 5 -16.09 7.80 16.68
C ASP A 5 -15.79 6.37 16.19
N ARG A 6 -14.57 5.94 16.38
CA ARG A 6 -14.11 4.57 16.12
C ARG A 6 -13.03 4.16 17.08
N LYS A 7 -12.94 2.85 17.32
CA LYS A 7 -11.86 2.24 18.12
C LYS A 7 -10.76 1.73 17.20
N GLY A 8 -9.51 1.95 17.57
CA GLY A 8 -8.35 1.31 16.99
C GLY A 8 -7.98 0.05 17.78
N LEU A 9 -7.66 -1.03 17.08
CA LEU A 9 -7.14 -2.24 17.71
C LEU A 9 -5.64 -2.05 18.01
N VAL A 10 -5.21 -2.45 19.20
CA VAL A 10 -3.78 -2.54 19.53
C VAL A 10 -3.28 -3.90 19.04
N ILE A 11 -2.31 -3.89 18.14
CA ILE A 11 -1.73 -5.07 17.52
C ILE A 11 -0.21 -5.09 17.71
N LEU A 12 0.41 -6.23 17.45
CA LEU A 12 1.86 -6.39 17.46
C LEU A 12 2.39 -6.46 16.02
N GLY A 13 3.55 -5.87 15.77
CA GLY A 13 4.22 -5.92 14.47
C GLY A 13 5.74 -5.86 14.62
N ASP A 14 6.45 -6.70 13.90
CA ASP A 14 7.91 -6.84 13.98
C ASP A 14 8.66 -5.59 13.50
N HIS A 15 7.99 -4.73 12.72
CA HIS A 15 8.52 -3.43 12.26
C HIS A 15 8.51 -2.35 13.35
N VAL A 16 7.88 -2.62 14.50
CA VAL A 16 7.80 -1.66 15.61
C VAL A 16 8.89 -2.00 16.64
N THR A 17 9.77 -1.03 16.89
CA THR A 17 10.89 -1.19 17.84
C THR A 17 10.74 -0.28 19.06
N LEU A 18 11.41 -0.62 20.14
CA LEU A 18 11.41 0.19 21.37
C LEU A 18 12.44 1.33 21.34
N GLU A 19 13.40 1.29 20.41
CA GLU A 19 14.42 2.32 20.26
C GLU A 19 13.91 3.59 19.61
N GLY A 20 12.78 3.51 18.89
CA GLY A 20 12.15 4.64 18.20
C GLY A 20 10.90 5.15 18.92
N GLY A 21 10.93 6.41 19.38
CA GLY A 21 9.76 7.08 19.96
C GLY A 21 9.22 6.41 21.21
N THR A 22 7.93 6.06 21.21
CA THR A 22 7.22 5.48 22.36
C THR A 22 7.08 3.96 22.28
N GLY A 23 7.50 3.32 21.19
CA GLY A 23 7.16 1.93 20.88
C GLY A 23 5.70 1.72 20.45
N CYS A 24 4.92 2.79 20.32
CA CYS A 24 3.54 2.76 19.82
C CYS A 24 3.48 3.52 18.48
N VAL A 25 3.12 2.82 17.42
CA VAL A 25 3.04 3.36 16.05
C VAL A 25 1.60 3.33 15.57
N HIS A 26 1.16 4.41 14.94
CA HIS A 26 -0.12 4.41 14.23
C HIS A 26 -0.02 3.53 13.00
N THR A 27 -0.85 2.49 12.92
CA THR A 27 -0.87 1.53 11.81
C THR A 27 -1.98 1.90 10.83
N ALA A 28 -1.61 2.15 9.58
CA ALA A 28 -2.52 2.54 8.50
C ALA A 28 -2.35 1.61 7.29
N PRO A 29 -3.04 0.46 7.24
CA PRO A 29 -2.88 -0.54 6.17
C PRO A 29 -3.22 -0.02 4.77
N GLY A 30 -3.96 1.07 4.66
CA GLY A 30 -4.22 1.75 3.40
C GLY A 30 -3.07 2.64 2.91
N HIS A 31 -2.07 2.93 3.76
CA HIS A 31 -1.03 3.94 3.49
C HIS A 31 0.39 3.54 3.90
N GLY A 32 0.62 2.33 4.37
CA GLY A 32 1.92 1.78 4.72
C GLY A 32 2.08 0.35 4.21
N VAL A 33 3.23 -0.01 3.67
CA VAL A 33 3.49 -1.36 3.15
C VAL A 33 3.56 -2.36 4.29
N GLU A 34 4.38 -2.08 5.30
CA GLU A 34 4.52 -2.92 6.50
C GLU A 34 3.20 -3.01 7.27
N ASP A 35 2.47 -1.90 7.37
CA ASP A 35 1.15 -1.84 7.98
C ASP A 35 0.14 -2.72 7.25
N PHE A 36 0.16 -2.68 5.90
CA PHE A 36 -0.69 -3.52 5.08
C PHE A 36 -0.36 -5.01 5.29
N GLU A 37 0.91 -5.37 5.21
CA GLU A 37 1.36 -6.77 5.34
C GLU A 37 1.00 -7.35 6.71
N VAL A 38 1.26 -6.63 7.81
CA VAL A 38 0.92 -7.11 9.14
C VAL A 38 -0.59 -7.24 9.34
N CYS A 39 -1.37 -6.30 8.84
CA CYS A 39 -2.83 -6.36 8.96
C CYS A 39 -3.43 -7.49 8.13
N VAL A 40 -3.07 -7.62 6.85
CA VAL A 40 -3.63 -8.64 5.97
C VAL A 40 -3.24 -10.06 6.41
N ASN A 41 -2.00 -10.26 6.84
CA ASN A 41 -1.49 -11.58 7.18
C ASN A 41 -1.86 -12.04 8.59
N HIS A 42 -1.94 -11.13 9.56
CA HIS A 42 -2.10 -11.50 10.98
C HIS A 42 -3.36 -10.92 11.62
N TYR A 43 -3.90 -9.82 11.10
CA TYR A 43 -5.06 -9.13 11.70
C TYR A 43 -6.12 -8.77 10.65
N PRO A 44 -6.70 -9.75 9.93
CA PRO A 44 -7.64 -9.51 8.83
C PRO A 44 -8.93 -8.80 9.25
N GLN A 45 -9.20 -8.72 10.54
CA GLN A 45 -10.31 -7.93 11.11
C GLN A 45 -10.06 -6.42 11.10
N VAL A 46 -8.81 -5.98 10.87
CA VAL A 46 -8.48 -4.55 10.71
C VAL A 46 -8.77 -4.13 9.27
N PRO A 47 -9.73 -3.24 9.05
CA PRO A 47 -10.10 -2.85 7.69
C PRO A 47 -9.00 -2.01 7.03
N VAL A 48 -8.81 -2.20 5.75
CA VAL A 48 -7.95 -1.34 4.91
C VAL A 48 -8.72 -0.07 4.58
N VAL A 49 -8.55 0.96 5.39
CA VAL A 49 -9.21 2.26 5.19
C VAL A 49 -8.30 3.18 4.37
N VAL A 50 -8.86 3.80 3.33
CA VAL A 50 -8.12 4.69 2.42
C VAL A 50 -8.81 6.06 2.35
N PRO A 51 -8.66 6.91 3.36
CA PRO A 51 -9.34 8.21 3.44
C PRO A 51 -8.68 9.28 2.57
N VAL A 52 -8.10 8.90 1.44
CA VAL A 52 -7.44 9.79 0.47
C VAL A 52 -7.92 9.45 -0.93
N ASP A 53 -8.39 10.44 -1.65
CA ASP A 53 -8.87 10.31 -3.02
C ASP A 53 -7.72 10.25 -4.07
N ASP A 54 -8.08 10.10 -5.34
CA ASP A 54 -7.12 10.01 -6.46
C ASP A 54 -6.33 11.31 -6.70
N ALA A 55 -6.80 12.44 -6.16
CA ALA A 55 -6.12 13.73 -6.23
C ALA A 55 -5.21 14.01 -5.02
N GLY A 56 -5.07 13.05 -4.11
CA GLY A 56 -4.28 13.19 -2.88
C GLY A 56 -4.94 14.11 -1.84
N ARG A 57 -6.28 14.17 -1.82
CA ARG A 57 -7.06 14.93 -0.86
C ARG A 57 -7.74 14.00 0.13
N LEU A 58 -7.84 14.46 1.36
CA LEU A 58 -8.59 13.73 2.38
C LEU A 58 -10.08 13.69 2.02
N THR A 59 -10.69 12.54 2.20
CA THR A 59 -12.14 12.32 2.07
C THR A 59 -12.86 12.59 3.41
N ALA A 60 -14.19 12.56 3.42
CA ALA A 60 -14.97 12.66 4.65
C ALA A 60 -14.68 11.55 5.68
N GLU A 61 -14.12 10.40 5.24
CA GLU A 61 -13.68 9.33 6.13
C GLU A 61 -12.53 9.75 7.06
N ALA A 62 -11.75 10.76 6.68
CA ALA A 62 -10.73 11.36 7.54
C ALA A 62 -11.33 12.31 8.60
N GLY A 63 -12.61 12.60 8.51
CA GLY A 63 -13.35 13.58 9.30
C GLY A 63 -13.76 14.79 8.44
N GLU A 64 -15.00 15.22 8.57
CA GLU A 64 -15.59 16.31 7.80
C GLU A 64 -14.76 17.61 7.83
N LYS A 65 -14.14 17.90 8.98
CA LYS A 65 -13.28 19.08 9.18
C LYS A 65 -12.06 19.08 8.24
N PHE A 66 -11.59 17.92 7.83
CA PHE A 66 -10.36 17.74 7.06
C PHE A 66 -10.63 17.39 5.59
N ALA A 67 -11.87 17.06 5.24
CA ALA A 67 -12.27 16.69 3.90
C ALA A 67 -11.89 17.78 2.87
N GLY A 68 -11.32 17.36 1.73
CA GLY A 68 -10.88 18.23 0.65
C GLY A 68 -9.47 18.84 0.81
N LEU A 69 -8.87 18.76 2.00
CA LEU A 69 -7.49 19.21 2.21
C LEU A 69 -6.51 18.26 1.49
N LYS A 70 -5.47 18.80 0.86
CA LYS A 70 -4.35 17.98 0.40
C LYS A 70 -3.61 17.38 1.58
N VAL A 71 -3.16 16.14 1.45
CA VAL A 71 -2.50 15.40 2.55
C VAL A 71 -1.34 16.18 3.18
N TRP A 72 -0.54 16.90 2.39
CA TRP A 72 0.58 17.69 2.89
C TRP A 72 0.14 18.96 3.67
N ASP A 73 -0.92 19.58 3.23
CA ASP A 73 -1.48 20.77 3.89
C ASP A 73 -2.24 20.39 5.18
N ALA A 74 -2.84 19.20 5.18
CA ALA A 74 -3.59 18.67 6.31
C ALA A 74 -2.75 18.42 7.56
N ASN A 75 -1.45 18.11 7.42
CA ASN A 75 -0.58 17.80 8.55
C ASN A 75 -0.60 18.87 9.63
N LYS A 76 -0.50 20.15 9.26
CA LYS A 76 -0.54 21.26 10.22
C LYS A 76 -1.90 21.40 10.89
N VAL A 77 -2.97 21.31 10.11
CA VAL A 77 -4.35 21.47 10.60
C VAL A 77 -4.72 20.35 11.56
N ILE A 78 -4.32 19.11 11.24
CA ILE A 78 -4.55 17.94 12.10
C ILE A 78 -3.74 18.07 13.40
N LEU A 79 -2.47 18.49 13.31
CA LEU A 79 -1.61 18.66 14.49
C LEU A 79 -2.19 19.71 15.46
N GLU A 80 -2.64 20.85 14.94
CA GLU A 80 -3.32 21.89 15.74
C GLU A 80 -4.59 21.35 16.39
N HIS A 81 -5.41 20.63 15.65
CA HIS A 81 -6.63 20.03 16.18
C HIS A 81 -6.37 19.00 17.30
N ILE A 82 -5.37 18.14 17.15
CA ILE A 82 -4.98 17.17 18.18
C ILE A 82 -4.44 17.88 19.43
N LYS A 83 -3.72 19.00 19.25
CA LYS A 83 -3.24 19.85 20.34
C LYS A 83 -4.40 20.51 21.10
N GLU A 84 -5.33 21.12 20.38
CA GLU A 84 -6.51 21.79 20.97
C GLU A 84 -7.42 20.80 21.72
N SER A 85 -7.56 19.59 21.22
CA SER A 85 -8.36 18.53 21.86
C SER A 85 -7.66 17.83 23.05
N GLY A 86 -6.41 18.21 23.35
CA GLY A 86 -5.67 17.63 24.48
C GLY A 86 -5.11 16.23 24.25
N HIS A 87 -5.10 15.75 23.00
CA HIS A 87 -4.60 14.42 22.64
C HIS A 87 -3.15 14.40 22.16
N LEU A 88 -2.49 15.55 22.08
CA LEU A 88 -1.09 15.67 21.67
C LEU A 88 -0.16 15.51 22.88
N MET A 89 0.64 14.46 22.89
CA MET A 89 1.65 14.23 23.94
C MET A 89 2.95 15.00 23.70
N GLY A 90 3.38 15.11 22.44
CA GLY A 90 4.62 15.80 22.09
C GLY A 90 4.82 15.86 20.58
N VAL A 91 5.75 16.70 20.15
CA VAL A 91 6.15 16.85 18.74
C VAL A 91 7.67 16.88 18.67
N GLN A 92 8.24 16.10 17.77
CA GLN A 92 9.65 16.12 17.45
C GLN A 92 9.84 16.27 15.95
N HIS A 93 10.70 17.20 15.55
CA HIS A 93 11.10 17.33 14.15
C HIS A 93 12.30 16.43 13.88
N ILE A 94 12.16 15.59 12.86
CA ILE A 94 13.23 14.72 12.40
C ILE A 94 13.54 14.98 10.92
N THR A 95 14.77 14.72 10.53
CA THR A 95 15.18 14.75 9.11
C THR A 95 15.47 13.32 8.69
N HIS A 96 14.81 12.87 7.64
CA HIS A 96 14.99 11.52 7.09
C HIS A 96 14.87 11.53 5.57
N GLN A 97 15.30 10.45 4.92
CA GLN A 97 15.09 10.25 3.50
C GLN A 97 13.61 9.97 3.23
N TYR A 98 13.07 10.60 2.20
CA TYR A 98 11.67 10.42 1.81
C TYR A 98 11.55 10.15 0.30
N PRO A 99 10.70 9.20 -0.13
CA PRO A 99 10.55 8.88 -1.54
C PRO A 99 9.87 10.01 -2.33
N HIS A 100 10.45 10.34 -3.48
CA HIS A 100 9.94 11.35 -4.40
C HIS A 100 9.64 10.74 -5.76
N CYS A 101 8.68 11.30 -6.46
CA CYS A 101 8.37 10.92 -7.83
C CYS A 101 9.57 11.18 -8.75
N TRP A 102 10.03 10.14 -9.46
CA TRP A 102 11.17 10.26 -10.38
C TRP A 102 10.92 11.23 -11.55
N ARG A 103 9.65 11.57 -11.85
CA ARG A 103 9.28 12.43 -12.96
C ARG A 103 9.11 13.90 -12.53
N CYS A 104 8.36 14.17 -11.49
CA CYS A 104 8.04 15.54 -11.06
C CYS A 104 8.76 15.95 -9.77
N HIS A 105 9.54 15.04 -9.15
CA HIS A 105 10.33 15.25 -7.94
C HIS A 105 9.55 15.71 -6.71
N HIS A 106 8.21 15.63 -6.75
CA HIS A 106 7.39 15.85 -5.57
C HIS A 106 7.35 14.62 -4.66
N PRO A 107 7.18 14.81 -3.35
CA PRO A 107 7.03 13.69 -2.42
C PRO A 107 5.80 12.88 -2.78
N ILE A 108 5.88 11.56 -2.61
CA ILE A 108 4.79 10.62 -2.88
C ILE A 108 4.17 10.14 -1.59
N ILE A 109 2.96 9.56 -1.69
CA ILE A 109 2.33 8.79 -0.62
C ILE A 109 2.09 7.36 -1.10
N PHE A 110 2.05 6.42 -0.16
CA PHE A 110 1.52 5.09 -0.42
C PHE A 110 0.00 5.12 -0.28
N ARG A 111 -0.68 4.41 -1.15
CA ARG A 111 -2.15 4.31 -1.14
C ARG A 111 -2.57 2.96 -1.67
N ALA A 112 -3.28 2.19 -0.87
CA ALA A 112 -3.84 0.93 -1.30
C ALA A 112 -4.92 1.17 -2.36
N THR A 113 -4.90 0.36 -3.41
CA THR A 113 -5.87 0.42 -4.52
C THR A 113 -6.16 -1.00 -5.01
N GLU A 114 -7.36 -1.21 -5.48
CA GLU A 114 -7.70 -2.47 -6.14
C GLU A 114 -6.96 -2.62 -7.46
N GLN A 115 -6.31 -3.75 -7.64
CA GLN A 115 -5.52 -4.07 -8.82
C GLN A 115 -5.79 -5.50 -9.26
N TRP A 116 -5.56 -5.76 -10.56
CA TRP A 116 -5.57 -7.10 -11.11
C TRP A 116 -4.17 -7.68 -11.08
N PHE A 117 -4.05 -8.85 -10.47
CA PHE A 117 -2.80 -9.60 -10.39
C PHE A 117 -2.93 -10.93 -11.11
N CYS A 118 -1.89 -11.30 -11.85
CA CYS A 118 -1.69 -12.64 -12.33
C CYS A 118 -0.79 -13.38 -11.35
N SER A 119 -1.28 -14.48 -10.76
CA SER A 119 -0.47 -15.26 -9.84
C SER A 119 0.61 -16.01 -10.62
N ILE A 120 1.86 -15.63 -10.39
CA ILE A 120 3.02 -16.29 -11.00
C ILE A 120 3.21 -17.68 -10.41
N ASP A 121 2.94 -17.86 -9.12
CA ASP A 121 3.08 -19.16 -8.46
C ASP A 121 2.19 -20.24 -9.06
N ALA A 122 1.04 -19.84 -9.63
CA ALA A 122 0.10 -20.79 -10.26
C ALA A 122 0.70 -21.55 -11.47
N PHE A 123 1.72 -20.99 -12.13
CA PHE A 123 2.36 -21.60 -13.31
C PHE A 123 3.90 -21.62 -13.26
N LYS A 124 4.49 -21.25 -12.14
CA LYS A 124 5.95 -21.16 -11.94
C LYS A 124 6.67 -22.45 -12.32
N GLU A 125 6.15 -23.60 -11.90
CA GLU A 125 6.72 -24.91 -12.21
C GLU A 125 6.72 -25.23 -13.72
N ASP A 126 5.70 -24.81 -14.43
CA ASP A 126 5.64 -25.02 -15.88
C ASP A 126 6.62 -24.11 -16.63
N VAL A 127 6.85 -22.90 -16.09
CA VAL A 127 7.88 -21.98 -16.61
C VAL A 127 9.26 -22.59 -16.40
N TYR A 128 9.58 -23.20 -15.25
CA TYR A 128 10.85 -23.87 -15.03
C TYR A 128 11.07 -25.04 -16.01
N LYS A 129 10.07 -25.89 -16.21
CA LYS A 129 10.15 -26.96 -17.23
C LYS A 129 10.43 -26.40 -18.63
N ALA A 130 9.78 -25.28 -18.98
CA ALA A 130 10.05 -24.63 -20.26
C ALA A 130 11.47 -24.07 -20.35
N ILE A 131 11.99 -23.44 -19.29
CA ILE A 131 13.38 -22.93 -19.21
C ILE A 131 14.36 -24.09 -19.39
N ASP A 132 14.15 -25.23 -18.72
CA ASP A 132 15.00 -26.41 -18.80
C ASP A 132 14.99 -27.06 -20.19
N SER A 133 13.91 -26.90 -20.95
CA SER A 133 13.78 -27.44 -22.31
C SER A 133 14.51 -26.64 -23.39
N VAL A 134 14.97 -25.41 -23.07
CA VAL A 134 15.62 -24.50 -24.02
C VAL A 134 17.14 -24.72 -24.03
N HIS A 135 17.74 -24.77 -25.23
CA HIS A 135 19.17 -24.72 -25.36
C HIS A 135 19.68 -23.26 -25.23
N TRP A 136 20.34 -22.98 -24.11
CA TRP A 136 20.79 -21.64 -23.79
C TRP A 136 22.19 -21.33 -24.36
N GLN A 137 22.29 -20.24 -25.09
CA GLN A 137 23.55 -19.73 -25.62
C GLN A 137 23.67 -18.22 -25.32
N PRO A 138 24.52 -17.78 -24.38
CA PRO A 138 25.43 -18.58 -23.53
C PRO A 138 24.68 -19.34 -22.42
N ALA A 139 25.31 -20.38 -21.89
CA ALA A 139 24.71 -21.30 -20.91
C ALA A 139 24.22 -20.58 -19.63
N TRP A 140 24.86 -19.54 -19.16
CA TRP A 140 24.44 -18.75 -17.99
C TRP A 140 23.06 -18.08 -18.15
N GLY A 141 22.55 -18.00 -19.38
CA GLY A 141 21.20 -17.50 -19.65
C GLY A 141 20.12 -18.30 -18.94
N HIS A 142 20.30 -19.62 -18.79
CA HIS A 142 19.43 -20.48 -18.02
C HIS A 142 19.26 -20.01 -16.58
N ASP A 143 20.35 -19.87 -15.84
CA ASP A 143 20.34 -19.51 -14.43
C ASP A 143 19.79 -18.10 -14.21
N ARG A 144 20.09 -17.18 -15.13
CA ARG A 144 19.55 -15.82 -15.09
C ARG A 144 18.02 -15.83 -15.25
N MET A 145 17.50 -16.58 -16.23
CA MET A 145 16.06 -16.67 -16.46
C MET A 145 15.34 -17.35 -15.28
N ALA A 146 15.89 -18.47 -14.79
CA ALA A 146 15.36 -19.16 -13.62
C ALA A 146 15.36 -18.25 -12.38
N GLY A 147 16.41 -17.47 -12.14
CA GLY A 147 16.47 -16.49 -11.05
C GLY A 147 15.40 -15.42 -11.17
N MET A 148 15.17 -14.87 -12.37
CA MET A 148 14.13 -13.87 -12.60
C MET A 148 12.71 -14.40 -12.30
N VAL A 149 12.47 -15.70 -12.50
CA VAL A 149 11.18 -16.34 -12.20
C VAL A 149 11.08 -16.67 -10.71
N ARG A 150 12.17 -17.17 -10.09
CA ARG A 150 12.21 -17.52 -8.67
C ARG A 150 11.83 -16.35 -7.77
N ASP A 151 12.45 -15.21 -8.05
CA ASP A 151 12.33 -14.01 -7.22
C ASP A 151 11.13 -13.11 -7.62
N ARG A 152 10.31 -13.58 -8.57
CA ARG A 152 9.15 -12.83 -9.03
C ARG A 152 7.95 -13.03 -8.13
N SER A 153 7.42 -11.92 -7.65
CA SER A 153 6.09 -11.86 -7.06
C SER A 153 4.99 -11.87 -8.14
N ASP A 154 3.75 -11.89 -7.72
CA ASP A 154 2.60 -11.77 -8.60
C ASP A 154 2.71 -10.57 -9.54
N TRP A 155 2.26 -10.75 -10.76
CA TRP A 155 2.34 -9.71 -11.78
C TRP A 155 1.10 -8.84 -11.78
N CYS A 156 1.25 -7.57 -11.36
CA CYS A 156 0.20 -6.57 -11.50
C CYS A 156 0.01 -6.23 -12.99
N ILE A 157 -1.11 -6.67 -13.56
CA ILE A 157 -1.45 -6.46 -14.98
C ILE A 157 -2.26 -5.19 -15.21
N SER A 158 -2.92 -4.66 -14.19
CA SER A 158 -3.66 -3.40 -14.29
C SER A 158 -2.77 -2.18 -14.13
N ARG A 159 -3.24 -1.05 -14.61
CA ARG A 159 -2.60 0.27 -14.46
C ARG A 159 -3.67 1.30 -14.15
N GLN A 160 -3.37 2.23 -13.27
CA GLN A 160 -4.24 3.35 -12.92
C GLN A 160 -3.99 4.54 -13.86
N ARG A 161 -4.24 4.34 -15.14
CA ARG A 161 -4.07 5.37 -16.16
C ARG A 161 -5.32 5.43 -17.03
N VAL A 162 -5.71 6.65 -17.38
CA VAL A 162 -6.84 6.88 -18.30
C VAL A 162 -6.52 6.40 -19.71
N TRP A 163 -5.25 6.52 -20.10
CA TRP A 163 -4.77 6.03 -21.38
C TRP A 163 -4.25 4.60 -21.28
N GLY A 164 -4.80 3.72 -22.11
CA GLY A 164 -4.41 2.31 -22.16
C GLY A 164 -5.49 1.45 -22.79
N VAL A 165 -5.23 0.14 -22.85
CA VAL A 165 -6.21 -0.88 -23.28
C VAL A 165 -7.00 -1.32 -22.04
N PRO A 166 -8.33 -1.25 -22.04
CA PRO A 166 -9.14 -1.77 -20.93
C PRO A 166 -8.92 -3.26 -20.74
N ILE A 167 -8.88 -3.72 -19.49
CA ILE A 167 -8.90 -5.14 -19.16
C ILE A 167 -10.34 -5.62 -19.38
N PRO A 168 -10.60 -6.62 -20.26
CA PRO A 168 -11.94 -7.04 -20.64
C PRO A 168 -12.56 -7.97 -19.60
N VAL A 169 -12.74 -7.47 -18.38
CA VAL A 169 -13.38 -8.21 -17.28
C VAL A 169 -14.72 -7.59 -16.97
N PHE A 170 -15.74 -8.44 -16.86
CA PHE A 170 -17.10 -8.01 -16.54
C PHE A 170 -17.56 -8.61 -15.21
N TYR A 171 -18.16 -7.78 -14.39
CA TYR A 171 -18.76 -8.23 -13.14
C TYR A 171 -20.26 -8.51 -13.32
N CYS A 172 -20.68 -9.69 -12.88
CA CYS A 172 -22.10 -10.01 -12.83
C CYS A 172 -22.79 -9.13 -11.77
N LYS A 173 -23.73 -8.29 -12.19
CA LYS A 173 -24.50 -7.42 -11.26
C LYS A 173 -25.32 -8.20 -10.22
N LYS A 174 -25.65 -9.47 -10.50
CA LYS A 174 -26.50 -10.29 -9.62
C LYS A 174 -25.69 -11.03 -8.54
N CYS A 175 -24.50 -11.53 -8.86
CA CYS A 175 -23.71 -12.37 -7.94
C CYS A 175 -22.31 -11.84 -7.65
N GLY A 176 -21.90 -10.72 -8.26
CA GLY A 176 -20.58 -10.11 -8.06
C GLY A 176 -19.41 -10.88 -8.68
N LYS A 177 -19.65 -12.05 -9.28
CA LYS A 177 -18.59 -12.82 -9.92
C LYS A 177 -18.11 -12.12 -11.19
N TYR A 178 -16.82 -12.22 -11.44
CA TYR A 178 -16.19 -11.73 -12.67
C TYR A 178 -16.12 -12.84 -13.75
N HIS A 179 -16.10 -12.44 -14.99
CA HIS A 179 -16.00 -13.28 -16.18
C HIS A 179 -15.02 -12.66 -17.18
#